data_7223d8843a8c152610a6336544c36a8a
#
_entry.id   7223d8843a8c152610a6336544c36a8a
#
_cell.length_a   1.000
_cell.length_b   1.000
_cell.length_c   1.000
_cell.angle_alpha   90.00
_cell.angle_beta   90.00
_cell.angle_gamma   90.00
#
_symmetry.space_group_name_H-M   'P 1'
#
loop_
_entity.id
_entity.type
_entity.pdbx_description
1 polymer ?
#
loop_
_entity_poly.entity_id
_entity_poly.type
_entity_poly.pdbx_seq_one_letter_code
_entity_poly.pdbx_strand_id
1 'polypeptide(L)'
;MSRYPNVFQTQEIGGCTIPNRIVRTAHSTGARGDDLIAYHEARAKGGVGLAIIEIAGVTEDSPTGIPVFSDAVLPFYEELSGRMHSHGTQVFQQLWHGGITLQRFAGQRPVGPSPIPNAMVGITPRALSTGEIGDIVGAFASAARRVEVGGLDGVELHAAHGYLLGSFLSPATNIRDDDYGGSLENRVRLTREVLHAIRSEVSAGFPVGIRISGDEFIEGGIDHVEAEAIARELEPDIDFLDVSMGTYWLTHKQELKLENALVLDRVVRGQNAVDRPGSTKTVWKL
;
A
#
# COMPACT_ATOMS: atom_id res chain seq x y z
N MET A 1 -14.55 18.15 -28.29
CA MET A 1 -13.30 17.67 -27.68
C MET A 1 -13.34 17.95 -26.19
N SER A 2 -12.90 17.03 -25.34
CA SER A 2 -12.88 17.23 -23.88
C SER A 2 -11.99 18.43 -23.52
N ARG A 3 -12.40 19.25 -22.55
CA ARG A 3 -11.60 20.35 -21.98
C ARG A 3 -10.30 19.82 -21.31
N TYR A 4 -10.30 18.53 -20.95
CA TYR A 4 -9.19 17.85 -20.26
C TYR A 4 -8.83 16.53 -20.96
N PRO A 5 -8.25 16.58 -22.17
CA PRO A 5 -8.02 15.38 -22.97
C PRO A 5 -7.12 14.36 -22.29
N ASN A 6 -6.12 14.79 -21.49
CA ASN A 6 -5.20 13.90 -20.83
C ASN A 6 -5.82 13.08 -19.69
N VAL A 7 -6.90 13.58 -19.06
CA VAL A 7 -7.58 12.86 -17.96
C VAL A 7 -8.29 11.62 -18.46
N PHE A 8 -8.79 11.66 -19.70
CA PHE A 8 -9.59 10.59 -20.30
C PHE A 8 -8.79 9.69 -21.26
N GLN A 9 -7.47 9.78 -21.21
CA GLN A 9 -6.59 8.82 -21.92
C GLN A 9 -6.47 7.54 -21.11
N THR A 10 -6.44 6.43 -21.81
CA THR A 10 -6.11 5.13 -21.21
C THR A 10 -4.70 5.13 -20.63
N GLN A 11 -4.50 4.31 -19.61
CA GLN A 11 -3.21 4.11 -18.96
C GLN A 11 -2.98 2.61 -18.77
N GLU A 12 -1.76 2.15 -19.03
CA GLU A 12 -1.35 0.78 -18.73
C GLU A 12 -0.64 0.74 -17.38
N ILE A 13 -1.00 -0.24 -16.54
CA ILE A 13 -0.33 -0.56 -15.27
C ILE A 13 -0.11 -2.06 -15.24
N GLY A 14 1.15 -2.52 -15.32
CA GLY A 14 1.40 -3.95 -15.53
C GLY A 14 0.69 -4.42 -16.80
N GLY A 15 -0.06 -5.51 -16.72
CA GLY A 15 -0.90 -6.02 -17.81
C GLY A 15 -2.35 -5.50 -17.81
N CYS A 16 -2.68 -4.49 -17.01
CA CYS A 16 -4.03 -3.97 -16.85
C CYS A 16 -4.21 -2.60 -17.54
N THR A 17 -5.21 -2.49 -18.43
CA THR A 17 -5.58 -1.25 -19.11
C THR A 17 -6.60 -0.47 -18.28
N ILE A 18 -6.22 0.69 -17.77
CA ILE A 18 -7.09 1.62 -17.03
C ILE A 18 -7.75 2.58 -18.04
N PRO A 19 -9.07 2.70 -18.09
CA PRO A 19 -9.78 3.44 -19.16
C PRO A 19 -9.59 4.95 -19.10
N ASN A 20 -9.18 5.49 -17.97
CA ASN A 20 -8.87 6.91 -17.79
C ASN A 20 -7.97 7.12 -16.56
N ARG A 21 -7.47 8.34 -16.36
CA ARG A 21 -6.54 8.67 -15.26
C ARG A 21 -7.22 9.14 -13.97
N ILE A 22 -8.47 8.78 -13.77
CA ILE A 22 -9.20 9.07 -12.53
C ILE A 22 -9.09 7.86 -11.63
N VAL A 23 -8.34 8.02 -10.54
CA VAL A 23 -8.12 6.96 -9.55
C VAL A 23 -8.79 7.32 -8.23
N ARG A 24 -9.57 6.39 -7.70
CA ARG A 24 -10.02 6.44 -6.31
C ARG A 24 -9.05 5.61 -5.48
N THR A 25 -8.22 6.27 -4.70
CA THR A 25 -7.22 5.61 -3.85
C THR A 25 -7.83 4.99 -2.60
N ALA A 26 -7.09 4.07 -1.98
CA ALA A 26 -7.56 3.36 -0.80
C ALA A 26 -7.77 4.31 0.41
N HIS A 27 -8.96 4.30 0.98
CA HIS A 27 -9.26 4.88 2.29
C HIS A 27 -10.47 4.17 2.90
N SER A 28 -10.48 3.98 4.19
CA SER A 28 -11.57 3.30 4.90
C SER A 28 -12.84 4.13 4.90
N THR A 29 -13.94 3.52 4.47
CA THR A 29 -15.27 4.15 4.42
C THR A 29 -16.08 3.87 5.66
N GLY A 30 -15.74 2.81 6.41
CA GLY A 30 -16.56 2.25 7.48
C GLY A 30 -17.72 1.37 7.00
N ALA A 31 -17.99 1.33 5.68
CA ALA A 31 -18.99 0.44 5.09
C ALA A 31 -18.47 -1.01 5.06
N ARG A 32 -19.38 -1.99 4.96
CA ARG A 32 -19.06 -3.41 4.89
C ARG A 32 -20.05 -4.15 3.98
N GLY A 33 -19.66 -5.31 3.45
CA GLY A 33 -20.52 -6.14 2.61
C GLY A 33 -21.16 -5.36 1.46
N ASP A 34 -22.46 -5.51 1.30
CA ASP A 34 -23.22 -4.88 0.20
C ASP A 34 -23.14 -3.35 0.19
N ASP A 35 -23.07 -2.70 1.38
CA ASP A 35 -22.92 -1.25 1.47
C ASP A 35 -21.58 -0.79 0.92
N LEU A 36 -20.52 -1.55 1.15
CA LEU A 36 -19.18 -1.27 0.60
C LEU A 36 -19.18 -1.45 -0.92
N ILE A 37 -19.78 -2.53 -1.42
CA ILE A 37 -19.92 -2.76 -2.86
C ILE A 37 -20.72 -1.63 -3.50
N ALA A 38 -21.87 -1.26 -2.95
CA ALA A 38 -22.70 -0.17 -3.45
C ALA A 38 -21.96 1.17 -3.45
N TYR A 39 -21.15 1.42 -2.40
CA TYR A 39 -20.32 2.60 -2.32
C TYR A 39 -19.33 2.70 -3.48
N HIS A 40 -18.62 1.61 -3.80
CA HIS A 40 -17.65 1.59 -4.89
C HIS A 40 -18.34 1.62 -6.27
N GLU A 41 -19.42 0.84 -6.44
CA GLU A 41 -20.22 0.84 -7.67
C GLU A 41 -20.74 2.23 -8.04
N ALA A 42 -21.16 3.04 -7.06
CA ALA A 42 -21.58 4.42 -7.31
C ALA A 42 -20.47 5.29 -7.90
N ARG A 43 -19.18 5.02 -7.57
CA ARG A 43 -18.02 5.72 -8.15
C ARG A 43 -17.71 5.19 -9.53
N ALA A 44 -17.83 3.89 -9.74
CA ALA A 44 -17.70 3.26 -11.05
C ALA A 44 -18.72 3.83 -12.04
N LYS A 45 -20.00 3.95 -11.65
CA LYS A 45 -21.05 4.64 -12.42
C LYS A 45 -20.71 6.09 -12.73
N GLY A 46 -19.92 6.75 -11.86
CA GLY A 46 -19.42 8.11 -12.06
C GLY A 46 -18.23 8.19 -13.02
N GLY A 47 -17.70 7.05 -13.52
CA GLY A 47 -16.63 7.00 -14.51
C GLY A 47 -15.21 6.98 -13.94
N VAL A 48 -15.02 6.54 -12.69
CA VAL A 48 -13.68 6.25 -12.16
C VAL A 48 -13.01 5.14 -12.97
N GLY A 49 -11.78 5.34 -13.41
CA GLY A 49 -11.03 4.35 -14.20
C GLY A 49 -10.44 3.22 -13.36
N LEU A 50 -9.90 3.57 -12.19
CA LEU A 50 -9.33 2.64 -11.22
C LEU A 50 -9.84 2.93 -9.82
N ALA A 51 -10.33 1.92 -9.12
CA ALA A 51 -10.60 1.99 -7.70
C ALA A 51 -9.66 1.08 -6.93
N ILE A 52 -8.88 1.64 -5.99
CA ILE A 52 -8.13 0.85 -5.01
C ILE A 52 -9.01 0.75 -3.77
N ILE A 53 -9.39 -0.48 -3.46
CA ILE A 53 -10.29 -0.78 -2.33
C ILE A 53 -9.52 -0.59 -1.03
N GLU A 54 -10.25 -0.22 0.02
CA GLU A 54 -9.71 0.00 1.35
C GLU A 54 -8.93 -1.19 1.89
N ILE A 55 -8.20 -1.00 2.98
CA ILE A 55 -7.29 -2.00 3.55
C ILE A 55 -7.93 -3.38 3.72
N ALA A 56 -7.18 -4.42 3.33
CA ALA A 56 -7.49 -5.81 3.57
C ALA A 56 -6.42 -6.44 4.48
N GLY A 57 -6.83 -6.96 5.63
CA GLY A 57 -5.96 -7.61 6.60
C GLY A 57 -5.44 -8.94 6.08
N VAL A 58 -4.11 -9.07 5.96
CA VAL A 58 -3.47 -10.28 5.40
C VAL A 58 -3.28 -11.40 6.42
N THR A 59 -3.43 -11.11 7.71
CA THR A 59 -3.32 -12.07 8.81
C THR A 59 -4.50 -11.97 9.77
N GLU A 60 -4.82 -13.07 10.44
CA GLU A 60 -5.94 -13.13 11.38
C GLU A 60 -5.71 -12.27 12.63
N ASP A 61 -4.47 -12.04 13.02
CA ASP A 61 -4.07 -11.16 14.12
C ASP A 61 -4.07 -9.66 13.74
N SER A 62 -4.29 -9.35 12.48
CA SER A 62 -4.51 -8.00 11.96
C SER A 62 -5.87 -7.88 11.26
N PRO A 63 -7.01 -8.07 11.99
CA PRO A 63 -8.31 -8.33 11.39
C PRO A 63 -9.05 -7.09 10.88
N THR A 64 -8.42 -5.92 10.87
CA THR A 64 -9.06 -4.68 10.42
C THR A 64 -9.20 -4.65 8.90
N GLY A 65 -10.33 -4.13 8.42
CA GLY A 65 -10.65 -4.04 7.00
C GLY A 65 -11.30 -5.32 6.46
N ILE A 66 -11.00 -5.65 5.20
CA ILE A 66 -11.49 -6.85 4.52
C ILE A 66 -10.61 -8.05 4.95
N PRO A 67 -11.19 -9.19 5.37
CA PRO A 67 -10.44 -10.33 5.90
C PRO A 67 -9.85 -11.20 4.78
N VAL A 68 -8.84 -10.69 4.04
CA VAL A 68 -8.23 -11.41 2.90
C VAL A 68 -7.34 -12.58 3.31
N PHE A 69 -7.13 -12.80 4.60
CA PHE A 69 -6.41 -13.96 5.13
C PHE A 69 -7.18 -15.29 4.97
N SER A 70 -8.46 -15.27 4.55
CA SER A 70 -9.31 -16.44 4.41
C SER A 70 -10.02 -16.46 3.05
N ASP A 71 -10.22 -17.66 2.49
CA ASP A 71 -10.97 -17.87 1.24
C ASP A 71 -12.46 -17.47 1.36
N ALA A 72 -12.96 -17.27 2.58
CA ALA A 72 -14.30 -16.73 2.83
C ALA A 72 -14.51 -15.34 2.19
N VAL A 73 -13.45 -14.64 1.80
CA VAL A 73 -13.52 -13.35 1.10
C VAL A 73 -13.92 -13.48 -0.39
N LEU A 74 -13.72 -14.64 -1.00
CA LEU A 74 -13.87 -14.82 -2.46
C LEU A 74 -15.26 -14.42 -2.99
N PRO A 75 -16.40 -14.83 -2.39
CA PRO A 75 -17.71 -14.41 -2.88
C PRO A 75 -17.91 -12.89 -2.87
N PHE A 76 -17.34 -12.19 -1.86
CA PHE A 76 -17.37 -10.74 -1.80
C PHE A 76 -16.56 -10.11 -2.94
N TYR A 77 -15.38 -10.63 -3.24
CA TYR A 77 -14.54 -10.14 -4.32
C TYR A 77 -15.15 -10.39 -5.70
N GLU A 78 -15.72 -11.56 -5.93
CA GLU A 78 -16.41 -11.90 -7.18
C GLU A 78 -17.58 -10.93 -7.44
N GLU A 79 -18.39 -10.62 -6.44
CA GLU A 79 -19.49 -9.68 -6.58
C GLU A 79 -18.99 -8.24 -6.79
N LEU A 80 -18.00 -7.80 -6.01
CA LEU A 80 -17.41 -6.48 -6.12
C LEU A 80 -16.81 -6.27 -7.52
N SER A 81 -15.93 -7.19 -7.99
CA SER A 81 -15.28 -7.09 -9.29
C SER A 81 -16.30 -7.09 -10.43
N GLY A 82 -17.28 -8.00 -10.39
CA GLY A 82 -18.33 -8.07 -11.40
C GLY A 82 -19.12 -6.77 -11.53
N ARG A 83 -19.51 -6.13 -10.40
CA ARG A 83 -20.22 -4.85 -10.42
C ARG A 83 -19.34 -3.72 -10.95
N MET A 84 -18.09 -3.64 -10.53
CA MET A 84 -17.16 -2.60 -10.96
C MET A 84 -16.85 -2.72 -12.46
N HIS A 85 -16.54 -3.94 -12.93
CA HIS A 85 -16.25 -4.21 -14.32
C HIS A 85 -17.45 -3.94 -15.25
N SER A 86 -18.69 -4.13 -14.78
CA SER A 86 -19.88 -3.79 -15.56
C SER A 86 -19.95 -2.30 -15.95
N HIS A 87 -19.20 -1.44 -15.25
CA HIS A 87 -19.05 -0.01 -15.54
C HIS A 87 -17.70 0.36 -16.17
N GLY A 88 -16.84 -0.64 -16.47
CA GLY A 88 -15.52 -0.45 -17.07
C GLY A 88 -14.44 0.01 -16.09
N THR A 89 -14.70 -0.01 -14.77
CA THR A 89 -13.73 0.38 -13.73
C THR A 89 -12.86 -0.81 -13.36
N GLN A 90 -11.54 -0.64 -13.35
CA GLN A 90 -10.59 -1.61 -12.82
C GLN A 90 -10.52 -1.53 -11.29
N VAL A 91 -10.22 -2.66 -10.62
CA VAL A 91 -10.31 -2.77 -9.17
C VAL A 91 -9.04 -3.39 -8.61
N PHE A 92 -8.31 -2.65 -7.77
CA PHE A 92 -7.16 -3.15 -7.02
C PHE A 92 -7.51 -3.26 -5.54
N GLN A 93 -6.86 -4.15 -4.83
CA GLN A 93 -6.99 -4.30 -3.38
C GLN A 93 -5.75 -3.80 -2.66
N GLN A 94 -5.91 -2.93 -1.66
CA GLN A 94 -4.81 -2.58 -0.78
C GLN A 94 -4.61 -3.66 0.29
N LEU A 95 -3.44 -4.32 0.28
CA LEU A 95 -3.03 -5.34 1.26
C LEU A 95 -2.35 -4.68 2.46
N TRP A 96 -2.71 -5.09 3.67
CA TRP A 96 -2.34 -4.38 4.88
C TRP A 96 -2.10 -5.30 6.08
N HIS A 97 -1.14 -4.90 6.91
CA HIS A 97 -0.95 -5.41 8.26
C HIS A 97 -0.67 -4.22 9.19
N GLY A 98 -1.42 -4.10 10.27
CA GLY A 98 -1.38 -2.93 11.16
C GLY A 98 -0.07 -2.71 11.90
N GLY A 99 0.68 -3.78 12.15
CA GLY A 99 2.01 -3.70 12.75
C GLY A 99 2.01 -2.99 14.11
N ILE A 100 2.83 -1.97 14.23
CA ILE A 100 3.01 -1.18 15.47
C ILE A 100 1.81 -0.29 15.83
N THR A 101 0.85 -0.14 14.90
CA THR A 101 -0.36 0.67 15.10
C THR A 101 -1.59 -0.17 15.44
N LEU A 102 -1.46 -1.50 15.50
CA LEU A 102 -2.55 -2.37 15.94
C LEU A 102 -3.01 -1.98 17.34
N GLN A 103 -4.28 -1.65 17.45
CA GLN A 103 -4.91 -1.51 18.76
C GLN A 103 -5.06 -2.90 19.39
N ARG A 104 -5.12 -2.96 20.73
CA ARG A 104 -5.42 -4.19 21.44
C ARG A 104 -6.86 -4.67 21.13
N PHE A 105 -7.02 -5.35 20.01
CA PHE A 105 -8.20 -6.16 19.79
C PHE A 105 -7.94 -7.56 20.33
N ALA A 106 -8.81 -8.03 21.22
CA ALA A 106 -8.82 -9.41 21.70
C ALA A 106 -7.51 -9.94 22.33
N GLY A 107 -6.75 -9.10 23.03
CA GLY A 107 -5.55 -9.54 23.76
C GLY A 107 -4.28 -9.67 22.91
N GLN A 108 -4.33 -9.33 21.65
CA GLN A 108 -3.15 -9.34 20.78
C GLN A 108 -2.22 -8.16 21.07
N ARG A 109 -0.92 -8.39 20.91
CA ARG A 109 0.10 -7.37 21.10
C ARG A 109 0.59 -6.88 19.72
N PRO A 110 0.67 -5.56 19.50
CA PRO A 110 1.29 -5.00 18.30
C PRO A 110 2.68 -5.59 18.06
N VAL A 111 3.02 -5.79 16.79
CA VAL A 111 4.31 -6.30 16.34
C VAL A 111 4.95 -5.34 15.36
N GLY A 112 6.27 -5.38 15.23
CA GLY A 112 6.98 -4.51 14.30
C GLY A 112 8.46 -4.85 14.21
N PRO A 113 9.28 -3.97 13.60
CA PRO A 113 10.71 -4.21 13.50
C PRO A 113 11.41 -4.17 14.87
N SER A 114 10.98 -3.27 15.75
CA SER A 114 11.67 -3.00 17.02
C SER A 114 10.69 -2.63 18.14
N PRO A 115 11.06 -2.81 19.42
CA PRO A 115 10.18 -2.53 20.56
C PRO A 115 10.16 -1.04 20.92
N ILE A 116 9.87 -0.17 19.95
CA ILE A 116 9.78 1.27 20.15
C ILE A 116 8.33 1.62 20.48
N PRO A 117 8.05 2.29 21.62
CA PRO A 117 6.71 2.64 22.03
C PRO A 117 5.98 3.47 20.98
N ASN A 118 4.75 3.07 20.62
CA ASN A 118 3.87 3.90 19.81
C ASN A 118 3.02 4.78 20.72
N ALA A 119 3.27 6.09 20.71
CA ALA A 119 2.59 7.05 21.59
C ALA A 119 1.08 7.15 21.29
N MET A 120 0.65 6.91 20.04
CA MET A 120 -0.76 6.96 19.67
C MET A 120 -1.60 5.87 20.33
N VAL A 121 -1.07 4.65 20.39
CA VAL A 121 -1.78 3.50 20.96
C VAL A 121 -1.36 3.19 22.40
N GLY A 122 -0.34 3.87 22.92
CA GLY A 122 0.17 3.71 24.29
C GLY A 122 0.80 2.34 24.57
N ILE A 123 1.26 1.63 23.53
CA ILE A 123 1.75 0.25 23.64
C ILE A 123 3.13 0.15 23.00
N THR A 124 4.03 -0.61 23.65
CA THR A 124 5.29 -1.01 23.06
C THR A 124 5.07 -2.30 22.25
N PRO A 125 5.31 -2.30 20.94
CA PRO A 125 5.20 -3.49 20.12
C PRO A 125 6.27 -4.52 20.49
N ARG A 126 6.06 -5.77 20.11
CA ARG A 126 7.10 -6.80 20.14
C ARG A 126 7.85 -6.80 18.81
N ALA A 127 9.16 -6.91 18.87
CA ALA A 127 9.95 -7.13 17.66
C ALA A 127 9.62 -8.51 17.06
N LEU A 128 9.44 -8.56 15.74
CA LEU A 128 9.26 -9.81 15.00
C LEU A 128 10.59 -10.58 14.93
N SER A 129 10.52 -11.89 15.09
CA SER A 129 11.61 -12.78 14.71
C SER A 129 11.69 -12.96 13.20
N THR A 130 12.82 -13.43 12.69
CA THR A 130 13.01 -13.73 11.26
C THR A 130 12.03 -14.79 10.75
N GLY A 131 11.68 -15.78 11.58
CA GLY A 131 10.68 -16.79 11.24
C GLY A 131 9.29 -16.17 11.04
N GLU A 132 8.85 -15.30 11.97
CA GLU A 132 7.57 -14.59 11.85
C GLU A 132 7.54 -13.62 10.67
N ILE A 133 8.67 -13.02 10.29
CA ILE A 133 8.80 -12.23 9.05
C ILE A 133 8.48 -13.11 7.85
N GLY A 134 9.03 -14.33 7.77
CA GLY A 134 8.73 -15.29 6.72
C GLY A 134 7.24 -15.66 6.64
N ASP A 135 6.59 -15.87 7.79
CA ASP A 135 5.14 -16.15 7.85
C ASP A 135 4.32 -14.99 7.29
N ILE A 136 4.71 -13.75 7.61
CA ILE A 136 4.06 -12.53 7.09
C ILE A 136 4.26 -12.41 5.58
N VAL A 137 5.45 -12.68 5.06
CA VAL A 137 5.73 -12.70 3.61
C VAL A 137 4.78 -13.67 2.90
N GLY A 138 4.62 -14.90 3.42
CA GLY A 138 3.70 -15.90 2.91
C GLY A 138 2.22 -15.45 3.00
N ALA A 139 1.84 -14.74 4.05
CA ALA A 139 0.49 -14.22 4.21
C ALA A 139 0.13 -13.17 3.15
N PHE A 140 1.04 -12.23 2.84
CA PHE A 140 0.84 -11.25 1.76
C PHE A 140 0.71 -11.95 0.40
N ALA A 141 1.55 -12.94 0.11
CA ALA A 141 1.50 -13.69 -1.15
C ALA A 141 0.16 -14.44 -1.31
N SER A 142 -0.27 -15.15 -0.26
CA SER A 142 -1.56 -15.84 -0.24
C SER A 142 -2.75 -14.87 -0.37
N ALA A 143 -2.66 -13.67 0.22
CA ALA A 143 -3.65 -12.62 0.09
C ALA A 143 -3.75 -12.12 -1.35
N ALA A 144 -2.63 -11.83 -2.01
CA ALA A 144 -2.61 -11.38 -3.40
C ALA A 144 -3.22 -12.44 -4.36
N ARG A 145 -2.91 -13.71 -4.14
CA ARG A 145 -3.55 -14.81 -4.89
C ARG A 145 -5.08 -14.81 -4.72
N ARG A 146 -5.60 -14.60 -3.51
CA ARG A 146 -7.05 -14.51 -3.29
C ARG A 146 -7.68 -13.31 -3.99
N VAL A 147 -6.97 -12.19 -4.05
CA VAL A 147 -7.41 -11.01 -4.79
C VAL A 147 -7.57 -11.34 -6.28
N GLU A 148 -6.57 -11.98 -6.89
CA GLU A 148 -6.63 -12.39 -8.29
C GLU A 148 -7.72 -13.44 -8.54
N VAL A 149 -7.81 -14.48 -7.70
CA VAL A 149 -8.84 -15.53 -7.80
C VAL A 149 -10.26 -14.95 -7.65
N GLY A 150 -10.43 -13.93 -6.80
CA GLY A 150 -11.69 -13.19 -6.64
C GLY A 150 -12.01 -12.24 -7.79
N GLY A 151 -11.19 -12.20 -8.85
CA GLY A 151 -11.43 -11.43 -10.06
C GLY A 151 -11.09 -9.95 -9.99
N LEU A 152 -10.31 -9.51 -9.02
CA LEU A 152 -9.77 -8.15 -8.98
C LEU A 152 -8.52 -8.06 -9.87
N ASP A 153 -8.18 -6.84 -10.29
CA ASP A 153 -7.23 -6.58 -11.38
C ASP A 153 -5.81 -6.25 -10.89
N GLY A 154 -5.57 -6.16 -9.58
CA GLY A 154 -4.25 -5.85 -9.04
C GLY A 154 -4.23 -5.69 -7.52
N VAL A 155 -3.04 -5.50 -6.98
CA VAL A 155 -2.82 -5.24 -5.55
C VAL A 155 -1.92 -4.04 -5.31
N GLU A 156 -2.15 -3.36 -4.18
CA GLU A 156 -1.31 -2.31 -3.64
C GLU A 156 -0.83 -2.71 -2.24
N LEU A 157 0.48 -2.71 -2.00
CA LEU A 157 1.02 -2.92 -0.67
C LEU A 157 0.94 -1.63 0.14
N HIS A 158 0.36 -1.68 1.33
CA HIS A 158 0.34 -0.54 2.23
C HIS A 158 1.63 -0.46 3.05
N ALA A 159 2.61 0.30 2.55
CA ALA A 159 3.90 0.55 3.20
C ALA A 159 4.05 2.01 3.66
N ALA A 160 2.93 2.69 3.92
CA ALA A 160 2.88 4.06 4.41
C ALA A 160 2.36 4.14 5.85
N HIS A 161 2.34 5.34 6.41
CA HIS A 161 1.65 5.74 7.65
C HIS A 161 2.09 5.01 8.93
N GLY A 162 3.29 4.37 8.93
CA GLY A 162 3.80 3.64 10.09
C GLY A 162 3.12 2.29 10.33
N TYR A 163 2.39 1.74 9.36
CA TYR A 163 1.93 0.35 9.40
C TYR A 163 3.11 -0.62 9.22
N LEU A 164 2.88 -1.92 9.25
CA LEU A 164 3.96 -2.90 9.36
C LEU A 164 5.09 -2.67 8.34
N LEU A 165 4.80 -2.68 7.04
CA LEU A 165 5.83 -2.49 6.03
C LEU A 165 6.49 -1.11 6.14
N GLY A 166 5.70 -0.04 6.35
CA GLY A 166 6.22 1.31 6.58
C GLY A 166 7.11 1.41 7.80
N SER A 167 6.78 0.69 8.88
CA SER A 167 7.61 0.68 10.10
C SER A 167 8.97 -0.02 9.91
N PHE A 168 9.08 -0.98 8.99
CA PHE A 168 10.37 -1.56 8.60
C PHE A 168 11.19 -0.61 7.74
N LEU A 169 10.55 0.17 6.86
CA LEU A 169 11.21 1.16 6.01
C LEU A 169 11.79 2.34 6.82
N SER A 170 11.07 2.78 7.86
CA SER A 170 11.42 3.98 8.63
C SER A 170 12.58 3.74 9.60
N PRO A 171 13.68 4.53 9.53
CA PRO A 171 14.76 4.43 10.50
C PRO A 171 14.35 4.85 11.91
N ALA A 172 13.28 5.64 12.09
CA ALA A 172 12.76 6.02 13.40
C ALA A 172 12.10 4.85 14.14
N THR A 173 11.57 3.86 13.43
CA THR A 173 10.87 2.71 14.02
C THR A 173 11.63 1.40 13.88
N ASN A 174 12.62 1.35 12.99
CA ASN A 174 13.45 0.17 12.72
C ASN A 174 14.89 0.41 13.18
N ILE A 175 15.19 -0.02 14.41
CA ILE A 175 16.53 0.01 15.01
C ILE A 175 17.14 -1.39 15.11
N ARG A 176 16.75 -2.32 14.21
CA ARG A 176 17.31 -3.66 14.12
C ARG A 176 18.78 -3.60 13.68
N ASP A 177 19.55 -4.56 14.13
CA ASP A 177 20.98 -4.78 13.79
C ASP A 177 21.22 -6.07 12.96
N ASP A 178 20.12 -6.71 12.51
CA ASP A 178 20.14 -7.87 11.63
C ASP A 178 19.88 -7.49 10.16
N ASP A 179 19.68 -8.48 9.30
CA ASP A 179 19.45 -8.32 7.86
C ASP A 179 18.19 -7.52 7.49
N TYR A 180 17.35 -7.16 8.45
CA TYR A 180 16.12 -6.37 8.25
C TYR A 180 16.23 -4.95 8.82
N GLY A 181 17.41 -4.48 9.25
CA GLY A 181 17.61 -3.17 9.82
C GLY A 181 18.93 -2.51 9.49
N GLY A 182 19.14 -1.28 9.98
CA GLY A 182 20.34 -0.48 9.73
C GLY A 182 20.35 0.16 8.34
N SER A 183 21.00 -0.45 7.34
CA SER A 183 21.08 0.12 5.99
C SER A 183 19.73 0.22 5.28
N LEU A 184 19.61 1.11 4.28
CA LEU A 184 18.42 1.20 3.44
C LEU A 184 18.10 -0.15 2.78
N GLU A 185 19.10 -0.83 2.25
CA GLU A 185 18.96 -2.16 1.64
C GLU A 185 18.29 -3.16 2.59
N ASN A 186 18.71 -3.19 3.85
CA ASN A 186 18.12 -4.06 4.86
C ASN A 186 16.70 -3.63 5.27
N ARG A 187 16.44 -2.33 5.38
CA ARG A 187 15.10 -1.84 5.73
C ARG A 187 14.06 -2.10 4.64
N VAL A 188 14.44 -2.09 3.38
CA VAL A 188 13.55 -2.44 2.25
C VAL A 188 13.41 -3.94 2.04
N ARG A 189 14.25 -4.77 2.64
CA ARG A 189 14.31 -6.23 2.44
C ARG A 189 12.95 -6.90 2.64
N LEU A 190 12.26 -6.67 3.77
CA LEU A 190 10.94 -7.24 4.00
C LEU A 190 9.96 -6.90 2.87
N THR A 191 9.92 -5.64 2.47
CA THR A 191 9.01 -5.18 1.40
C THR A 191 9.34 -5.87 0.07
N ARG A 192 10.63 -6.00 -0.26
CA ARG A 192 11.10 -6.70 -1.46
C ARG A 192 10.76 -8.19 -1.44
N GLU A 193 10.95 -8.86 -0.32
CA GLU A 193 10.57 -10.27 -0.13
C GLU A 193 9.07 -10.48 -0.32
N VAL A 194 8.24 -9.58 0.21
CA VAL A 194 6.78 -9.59 0.00
C VAL A 194 6.44 -9.42 -1.49
N LEU A 195 7.05 -8.45 -2.18
CA LEU A 195 6.85 -8.23 -3.62
C LEU A 195 7.22 -9.48 -4.44
N HIS A 196 8.37 -10.07 -4.17
CA HIS A 196 8.82 -11.29 -4.86
C HIS A 196 7.91 -12.49 -4.57
N ALA A 197 7.48 -12.67 -3.33
CA ALA A 197 6.55 -13.73 -2.96
C ALA A 197 5.18 -13.56 -3.66
N ILE A 198 4.65 -12.33 -3.72
CA ILE A 198 3.42 -12.05 -4.48
C ILE A 198 3.61 -12.39 -5.95
N ARG A 199 4.72 -11.95 -6.58
CA ARG A 199 5.00 -12.26 -8.00
C ARG A 199 5.06 -13.76 -8.31
N SER A 200 5.43 -14.60 -7.33
CA SER A 200 5.44 -16.06 -7.50
C SER A 200 4.05 -16.69 -7.43
N GLU A 201 3.06 -16.02 -6.86
CA GLU A 201 1.71 -16.53 -6.62
C GLU A 201 0.66 -16.00 -7.58
N VAL A 202 0.94 -14.89 -8.30
CA VAL A 202 0.00 -14.27 -9.24
C VAL A 202 0.46 -14.42 -10.69
N SER A 203 -0.47 -14.24 -11.61
CA SER A 203 -0.20 -14.35 -13.05
C SER A 203 0.80 -13.30 -13.54
N ALA A 204 1.55 -13.66 -14.57
CA ALA A 204 2.46 -12.72 -15.23
C ALA A 204 1.69 -11.49 -15.75
N GLY A 205 2.14 -10.29 -15.36
CA GLY A 205 1.49 -9.04 -15.73
C GLY A 205 0.38 -8.59 -14.76
N PHE A 206 0.01 -9.38 -13.74
CA PHE A 206 -0.90 -8.91 -12.69
C PHE A 206 -0.28 -7.71 -11.96
N PRO A 207 -0.94 -6.53 -11.93
CA PRO A 207 -0.42 -5.32 -11.34
C PRO A 207 -0.11 -5.45 -9.85
N VAL A 208 1.12 -5.11 -9.48
CA VAL A 208 1.56 -5.05 -8.08
C VAL A 208 2.22 -3.70 -7.84
N GLY A 209 1.63 -2.91 -6.97
CA GLY A 209 2.17 -1.61 -6.59
C GLY A 209 2.35 -1.45 -5.10
N ILE A 210 2.85 -0.29 -4.71
CA ILE A 210 3.12 0.02 -3.31
C ILE A 210 2.72 1.46 -2.99
N ARG A 211 2.17 1.65 -1.80
CA ARG A 211 1.96 2.96 -1.20
C ARG A 211 2.97 3.22 -0.12
N ILE A 212 3.75 4.32 -0.25
CA ILE A 212 4.74 4.75 0.74
C ILE A 212 4.39 6.13 1.31
N SER A 213 4.97 6.49 2.47
CA SER A 213 4.99 7.87 2.95
C SER A 213 6.13 8.62 2.25
N GLY A 214 5.80 9.73 1.58
CA GLY A 214 6.80 10.63 0.99
C GLY A 214 7.52 11.48 2.03
N ASP A 215 6.89 11.67 3.20
CA ASP A 215 7.45 12.28 4.40
C ASP A 215 6.62 11.84 5.61
N GLU A 216 7.26 11.39 6.68
CA GLU A 216 6.60 11.03 7.94
C GLU A 216 6.42 12.22 8.87
N PHE A 217 7.10 13.35 8.61
CA PHE A 217 7.15 14.57 9.45
C PHE A 217 7.62 14.32 10.87
N ILE A 218 8.54 13.38 11.05
CA ILE A 218 9.14 13.07 12.34
C ILE A 218 10.66 13.11 12.24
N GLU A 219 11.32 13.53 13.33
CA GLU A 219 12.77 13.53 13.40
C GLU A 219 13.31 12.09 13.30
N GLY A 220 14.29 11.88 12.41
CA GLY A 220 14.88 10.58 12.17
C GLY A 220 13.99 9.57 11.43
N GLY A 221 12.79 9.99 10.98
CA GLY A 221 11.90 9.19 10.13
C GLY A 221 12.21 9.30 8.65
N ILE A 222 11.29 8.82 7.83
CA ILE A 222 11.36 8.98 6.38
C ILE A 222 11.09 10.44 6.04
N ASP A 223 12.05 11.12 5.44
CA ASP A 223 11.89 12.40 4.76
C ASP A 223 11.82 12.18 3.23
N HIS A 224 11.68 13.26 2.47
CA HIS A 224 11.57 13.18 1.01
C HIS A 224 12.81 12.58 0.33
N VAL A 225 14.01 12.73 0.92
CA VAL A 225 15.26 12.16 0.36
C VAL A 225 15.27 10.65 0.57
N GLU A 226 14.91 10.21 1.77
CA GLU A 226 14.80 8.80 2.10
C GLU A 226 13.66 8.13 1.32
N ALA A 227 12.52 8.80 1.16
CA ALA A 227 11.39 8.29 0.37
C ALA A 227 11.76 8.11 -1.11
N GLU A 228 12.53 9.04 -1.70
CA GLU A 228 13.06 8.90 -3.05
C GLU A 228 14.02 7.71 -3.16
N ALA A 229 14.90 7.52 -2.17
CA ALA A 229 15.82 6.39 -2.13
C ALA A 229 15.07 5.05 -2.03
N ILE A 230 14.06 4.95 -1.14
CA ILE A 230 13.17 3.79 -1.03
C ILE A 230 12.47 3.50 -2.37
N ALA A 231 11.91 4.53 -3.00
CA ALA A 231 11.22 4.37 -4.28
C ALA A 231 12.15 3.84 -5.39
N ARG A 232 13.41 4.32 -5.45
CA ARG A 232 14.41 3.83 -6.40
C ARG A 232 14.81 2.38 -6.15
N GLU A 233 14.97 1.99 -4.88
CA GLU A 233 15.28 0.62 -4.51
C GLU A 233 14.16 -0.37 -4.89
N LEU A 234 12.90 0.05 -4.81
CA LEU A 234 11.74 -0.80 -5.09
C LEU A 234 11.23 -0.69 -6.54
N GLU A 235 11.70 0.31 -7.31
CA GLU A 235 11.28 0.53 -8.70
C GLU A 235 11.33 -0.75 -9.56
N PRO A 236 12.37 -1.60 -9.51
CA PRO A 236 12.42 -2.79 -10.35
C PRO A 236 11.29 -3.79 -10.09
N ASP A 237 10.73 -3.81 -8.88
CA ASP A 237 9.85 -4.85 -8.38
C ASP A 237 8.35 -4.48 -8.45
N ILE A 238 8.02 -3.20 -8.76
CA ILE A 238 6.66 -2.67 -8.75
C ILE A 238 6.20 -2.18 -10.12
N ASP A 239 4.89 -2.17 -10.38
CA ASP A 239 4.29 -1.60 -11.60
C ASP A 239 3.82 -0.16 -11.40
N PHE A 240 3.49 0.24 -10.16
CA PHE A 240 3.10 1.60 -9.82
C PHE A 240 3.48 1.97 -8.38
N LEU A 241 3.62 3.27 -8.15
CA LEU A 241 3.89 3.85 -6.85
C LEU A 241 2.80 4.87 -6.50
N ASP A 242 2.16 4.68 -5.34
CA ASP A 242 1.28 5.64 -4.69
C ASP A 242 2.05 6.34 -3.55
N VAL A 243 2.06 7.67 -3.54
CA VAL A 243 2.77 8.45 -2.53
C VAL A 243 1.79 9.19 -1.65
N SER A 244 1.79 8.86 -0.37
CA SER A 244 1.03 9.51 0.67
C SER A 244 1.96 10.27 1.62
N MET A 245 1.44 10.75 2.75
CA MET A 245 2.21 11.55 3.72
C MET A 245 1.80 11.21 5.14
N GLY A 246 2.74 11.45 6.08
CA GLY A 246 2.51 11.29 7.51
C GLY A 246 2.66 9.88 8.02
N THR A 247 2.54 9.76 9.34
CA THR A 247 2.58 8.50 10.06
C THR A 247 1.63 8.54 11.26
N TYR A 248 1.05 7.39 11.63
CA TYR A 248 0.26 7.23 12.86
C TYR A 248 1.13 6.93 14.09
N TRP A 249 2.43 7.03 13.98
CA TRP A 249 3.33 6.75 15.08
C TRP A 249 3.47 7.92 16.06
N LEU A 250 3.18 9.17 15.66
CA LEU A 250 3.35 10.37 16.48
C LEU A 250 2.06 11.10 16.80
N THR A 251 2.02 11.62 18.01
CA THR A 251 0.87 12.25 18.65
C THR A 251 0.99 13.71 18.93
N HIS A 252 1.78 14.51 18.47
CA HIS A 252 1.71 15.95 18.80
C HIS A 252 1.89 16.85 17.59
N LYS A 253 0.77 17.57 17.27
CA LYS A 253 0.70 18.81 16.50
C LYS A 253 1.66 18.88 15.31
N GLN A 254 1.42 18.02 14.34
CA GLN A 254 1.98 18.27 13.02
C GLN A 254 1.19 19.44 12.41
N GLU A 255 1.71 20.63 12.52
CA GLU A 255 1.31 21.70 11.63
C GLU A 255 1.78 21.28 10.23
N LEU A 256 0.83 20.88 9.38
CA LEU A 256 1.05 20.73 7.95
C LEU A 256 1.51 22.09 7.41
N LYS A 257 2.81 22.29 7.34
CA LYS A 257 3.36 23.48 6.68
C LYS A 257 3.12 23.32 5.19
N LEU A 258 2.65 24.37 4.53
CA LEU A 258 2.50 24.43 3.05
C LEU A 258 3.78 24.04 2.29
N GLU A 259 4.94 24.17 2.93
CA GLU A 259 6.24 23.72 2.44
C GLU A 259 6.28 22.21 2.15
N ASN A 260 5.47 21.41 2.84
CA ASN A 260 5.41 19.97 2.70
C ASN A 260 4.64 19.50 1.44
N ALA A 261 3.76 20.33 0.90
CA ALA A 261 3.12 20.06 -0.41
C ALA A 261 4.13 20.10 -1.58
N LEU A 262 5.23 20.86 -1.41
CA LEU A 262 6.31 20.93 -2.40
C LEU A 262 7.22 19.68 -2.37
N VAL A 263 7.24 18.94 -1.26
CA VAL A 263 8.01 17.69 -1.10
C VAL A 263 7.44 16.58 -1.98
N LEU A 264 6.12 16.41 -1.99
CA LEU A 264 5.45 15.47 -2.90
C LEU A 264 5.81 15.74 -4.36
N ASP A 265 5.89 17.02 -4.74
CA ASP A 265 6.30 17.40 -6.09
C ASP A 265 7.74 16.98 -6.42
N ARG A 266 8.63 16.93 -5.43
CA ARG A 266 10.03 16.50 -5.60
C ARG A 266 10.18 14.98 -5.64
N VAL A 267 9.50 14.24 -4.76
CA VAL A 267 9.51 12.77 -4.78
C VAL A 267 8.91 12.24 -6.08
N VAL A 268 7.79 12.84 -6.52
CA VAL A 268 7.13 12.44 -7.76
C VAL A 268 7.82 12.98 -9.01
N ARG A 269 8.44 14.16 -8.92
CA ARG A 269 9.26 14.72 -10.01
C ARG A 269 10.70 14.28 -9.93
N GLY A 270 11.09 13.36 -9.07
CA GLY A 270 12.43 12.77 -8.94
C GLY A 270 13.11 12.72 -10.31
N GLN A 271 13.19 13.89 -10.80
CA GLN A 271 13.28 14.31 -12.19
C GLN A 271 14.53 13.74 -12.71
N ASN A 272 14.41 12.92 -13.62
CA ASN A 272 15.39 12.32 -14.47
C ASN A 272 15.74 10.86 -14.21
N ALA A 273 15.09 10.18 -13.26
CA ALA A 273 15.30 8.74 -13.11
C ALA A 273 14.21 7.90 -13.78
N VAL A 274 13.00 8.44 -13.93
CA VAL A 274 11.86 7.76 -14.57
C VAL A 274 11.83 7.95 -16.09
N ASP A 275 12.54 8.95 -16.62
CA ASP A 275 12.68 9.19 -18.06
C ASP A 275 13.80 8.34 -18.72
N ARG A 276 13.99 7.10 -18.23
CA ARG A 276 14.74 6.14 -19.05
C ARG A 276 13.84 5.71 -20.22
N PRO A 277 14.32 5.82 -21.48
CA PRO A 277 13.57 5.31 -22.62
C PRO A 277 13.24 3.83 -22.37
N GLY A 278 11.95 3.50 -22.24
CA GLY A 278 11.45 2.14 -22.00
C GLY A 278 10.84 1.87 -20.62
N SER A 279 10.85 2.80 -19.66
CA SER A 279 10.11 2.64 -18.40
C SER A 279 8.63 2.98 -18.61
N THR A 280 7.76 1.98 -18.44
CA THR A 280 6.28 2.11 -18.52
C THR A 280 5.64 2.32 -17.15
N LYS A 281 6.43 2.61 -16.11
CA LYS A 281 5.93 2.67 -14.73
C LYS A 281 5.15 3.96 -14.46
N THR A 282 4.03 3.80 -13.77
CA THR A 282 3.08 4.88 -13.49
C THR A 282 3.23 5.35 -12.04
N VAL A 283 3.50 6.64 -11.87
CA VAL A 283 3.50 7.30 -10.56
C VAL A 283 2.23 8.13 -10.42
N TRP A 284 1.45 7.87 -9.37
CA TRP A 284 0.23 8.62 -9.08
C TRP A 284 0.49 9.67 -8.01
N LYS A 285 0.05 10.93 -8.29
CA LYS A 285 -0.05 11.99 -7.30
C LYS A 285 -1.41 11.95 -6.65
N LEU A 286 -1.45 11.93 -5.34
CA LEU A 286 -2.64 12.21 -4.54
C LEU A 286 -2.72 13.66 -4.17
#